data_3f84f8cc8904dc6a781d00752cd3c233
#
_entry.id   3f84f8cc8904dc6a781d00752cd3c233
#
_cell.length_a   1.000
_cell.length_b   1.000
_cell.length_c   1.000
_cell.angle_alpha   90.00
_cell.angle_beta   90.00
_cell.angle_gamma   90.00
#
_symmetry.space_group_name_H-M   'P 1'
#
loop_
_entity.id
_entity.type
_entity.pdbx_description
1 polymer ?
#
loop_
_entity_poly.entity_id
_entity_poly.type
_entity_poly.pdbx_seq_one_letter_code
_entity_poly.pdbx_strand_id
1 'polypeptide(L)'
;MSTSQLAPHHTPERPAPALVRRTGRRPGLLGSAFAALVTAVAVCSGDAVARVFPYGPRHRSVNDLGNQFVPFHAHLWDLLHGRARGGLLFNWQSGYGTSFLPDLGTYLSSPFALLVGVFPRHDIDLAVYVVTVLKMTAAAAAMAWLLRAQRPGPWWAAGLLGASYALCGWSVIEASYNPMWLDGLIAFPLLCLTGEWALRGRRPLLGVLVVAVCWTANFYTAYMATLGAALVLVVRVVLTRDGVRERALVIGRAAVTTVLGTALTAPLLVPLFLSSKQAYPGWSKEFAPVPWSDLFARLLPATYSFGSPAVFVGTGTLLLVTALPFHRALPLRTRLWWAGLVAAVLLSLQWEPTHLAWHVFATPNGSPYRQTFVLAGILVIAAWTGLAAGLPGVRALAAGAGVLAAAASWAAGSALATG
;
A
#
# COMPACT_ATOMS: atom_id res chain seq x y z
N MET A 1 -73.77 38.64 -6.07
CA MET A 1 -72.72 38.49 -4.96
C MET A 1 -72.18 37.07 -5.08
N SER A 2 -71.04 36.93 -5.71
CA SER A 2 -70.39 35.62 -5.92
C SER A 2 -69.04 35.62 -5.16
N THR A 3 -69.02 34.86 -4.13
CA THR A 3 -67.80 34.70 -3.29
C THR A 3 -66.88 33.61 -3.88
N SER A 4 -65.76 34.03 -4.45
CA SER A 4 -64.72 33.18 -4.94
C SER A 4 -63.92 32.64 -3.73
N GLN A 5 -63.95 31.32 -3.49
CA GLN A 5 -63.08 30.64 -2.54
C GLN A 5 -61.71 30.38 -3.19
N LEU A 6 -60.65 30.97 -2.62
CA LEU A 6 -59.26 30.69 -2.94
C LEU A 6 -58.88 29.35 -2.31
N ALA A 7 -58.41 28.40 -3.15
CA ALA A 7 -57.86 27.14 -2.74
C ALA A 7 -56.44 27.35 -2.12
N PRO A 8 -56.04 26.61 -1.05
CA PRO A 8 -54.73 26.75 -0.46
C PRO A 8 -53.61 26.17 -1.36
N HIS A 9 -52.59 26.98 -1.59
CA HIS A 9 -51.37 26.57 -2.29
C HIS A 9 -50.63 25.50 -1.47
N HIS A 10 -50.59 24.27 -1.96
CA HIS A 10 -49.66 23.24 -1.48
C HIS A 10 -48.24 23.59 -1.89
N THR A 11 -47.42 24.01 -0.95
CA THR A 11 -45.98 24.09 -1.10
C THR A 11 -45.42 22.65 -1.07
N PRO A 12 -44.62 22.20 -2.07
CA PRO A 12 -44.02 20.87 -2.03
C PRO A 12 -42.99 20.79 -0.89
N GLU A 13 -43.25 19.91 0.06
CA GLU A 13 -42.29 19.57 1.12
C GLU A 13 -40.98 19.10 0.47
N ARG A 14 -39.87 19.79 0.77
CA ARG A 14 -38.53 19.33 0.47
C ARG A 14 -38.31 18.00 1.16
N PRO A 15 -37.86 16.91 0.45
CA PRO A 15 -37.54 15.66 1.11
C PRO A 15 -36.45 15.90 2.12
N ALA A 16 -36.69 15.47 3.37
CA ALA A 16 -35.73 15.55 4.46
C ALA A 16 -34.41 14.89 4.04
N PRO A 17 -33.24 15.47 4.39
CA PRO A 17 -31.95 14.89 4.06
C PRO A 17 -31.87 13.49 4.67
N ALA A 18 -31.64 12.49 3.82
CA ALA A 18 -31.47 11.10 4.23
C ALA A 18 -30.43 11.02 5.35
N LEU A 19 -30.87 10.61 6.53
CA LEU A 19 -30.02 10.36 7.69
C LEU A 19 -28.88 9.45 7.26
N VAL A 20 -27.67 10.00 7.15
CA VAL A 20 -26.45 9.23 6.93
C VAL A 20 -26.32 8.28 8.12
N ARG A 21 -26.73 7.04 7.94
CA ARG A 21 -26.56 5.97 8.93
C ARG A 21 -25.09 5.96 9.33
N ARG A 22 -24.80 6.35 10.56
CA ARG A 22 -23.48 6.18 11.17
C ARG A 22 -23.12 4.71 11.04
N THR A 23 -22.20 4.39 10.13
CA THR A 23 -21.63 3.05 10.04
C THR A 23 -20.97 2.75 11.38
N GLY A 24 -21.56 1.84 12.16
CA GLY A 24 -21.05 1.49 13.47
C GLY A 24 -19.58 1.02 13.39
N ARG A 25 -18.78 1.23 14.43
CA ARG A 25 -17.39 0.76 14.53
C ARG A 25 -17.26 -0.74 14.30
N ARG A 26 -18.26 -1.54 14.71
CA ARG A 26 -18.27 -3.01 14.59
C ARG A 26 -18.07 -3.55 13.16
N PRO A 27 -18.76 -3.05 12.11
CA PRO A 27 -18.54 -3.57 10.76
C PRO A 27 -17.15 -3.24 10.16
N GLY A 28 -16.50 -2.16 10.62
CA GLY A 28 -15.13 -1.82 10.22
C GLY A 28 -14.13 -2.82 10.80
N LEU A 29 -14.23 -3.12 12.09
CA LEU A 29 -13.38 -4.11 12.77
C LEU A 29 -13.56 -5.52 12.19
N LEU A 30 -14.80 -5.95 11.89
CA LEU A 30 -15.06 -7.24 11.27
C LEU A 30 -14.39 -7.36 9.89
N GLY A 31 -14.45 -6.31 9.06
CA GLY A 31 -13.80 -6.30 7.76
C GLY A 31 -12.28 -6.40 7.88
N SER A 32 -11.67 -5.67 8.83
CA SER A 32 -10.23 -5.72 9.09
C SER A 32 -9.79 -7.09 9.64
N ALA A 33 -10.53 -7.66 10.59
CA ALA A 33 -10.23 -8.97 11.15
C ALA A 33 -10.36 -10.07 10.09
N PHE A 34 -11.39 -10.01 9.26
CA PHE A 34 -11.58 -10.95 8.15
C PHE A 34 -10.46 -10.84 7.11
N ALA A 35 -10.06 -9.62 6.73
CA ALA A 35 -8.93 -9.39 5.83
C ALA A 35 -7.64 -10.00 6.38
N ALA A 36 -7.34 -9.76 7.66
CA ALA A 36 -6.17 -10.31 8.33
C ALA A 36 -6.20 -11.84 8.34
N LEU A 37 -7.33 -12.43 8.71
CA LEU A 37 -7.49 -13.88 8.75
C LEU A 37 -7.29 -14.53 7.36
N VAL A 38 -7.98 -14.01 6.33
CA VAL A 38 -7.85 -14.51 4.95
C VAL A 38 -6.40 -14.41 4.49
N THR A 39 -5.72 -13.30 4.79
CA THR A 39 -4.31 -13.10 4.42
C THR A 39 -3.40 -14.10 5.14
N ALA A 40 -3.55 -14.27 6.46
CA ALA A 40 -2.75 -15.22 7.23
C ALA A 40 -2.94 -16.66 6.70
N VAL A 41 -4.19 -17.08 6.52
CA VAL A 41 -4.51 -18.43 5.98
C VAL A 41 -3.90 -18.60 4.59
N ALA A 42 -4.03 -17.62 3.70
CA ALA A 42 -3.51 -17.72 2.33
C ALA A 42 -1.97 -17.83 2.32
N VAL A 43 -1.25 -17.01 3.09
CA VAL A 43 0.21 -17.06 3.17
C VAL A 43 0.67 -18.38 3.76
N CYS A 44 0.15 -18.75 4.93
CA CYS A 44 0.57 -20.00 5.61
C CYS A 44 0.22 -21.24 4.78
N SER A 45 -0.95 -21.28 4.13
CA SER A 45 -1.33 -22.39 3.26
C SER A 45 -0.46 -22.46 2.00
N GLY A 46 -0.15 -21.32 1.39
CA GLY A 46 0.75 -21.25 0.24
C GLY A 46 2.15 -21.78 0.57
N ASP A 47 2.72 -21.34 1.70
CA ASP A 47 4.03 -21.79 2.18
C ASP A 47 4.00 -23.29 2.54
N ALA A 48 2.90 -23.78 3.13
CA ALA A 48 2.73 -25.20 3.45
C ALA A 48 2.67 -26.08 2.19
N VAL A 49 1.89 -25.67 1.18
CA VAL A 49 1.80 -26.38 -0.11
C VAL A 49 3.17 -26.38 -0.81
N ALA A 50 3.87 -25.23 -0.78
CA ALA A 50 5.21 -25.11 -1.36
C ALA A 50 6.31 -25.79 -0.53
N ARG A 51 5.98 -26.32 0.67
CA ARG A 51 6.91 -26.95 1.62
C ARG A 51 8.08 -26.02 1.99
N VAL A 52 7.78 -24.74 2.16
CA VAL A 52 8.75 -23.72 2.58
C VAL A 52 8.74 -23.65 4.13
N PHE A 53 9.89 -23.35 4.72
CA PHE A 53 10.02 -23.13 6.18
C PHE A 53 8.98 -22.09 6.67
N PRO A 54 8.29 -22.31 7.79
CA PRO A 54 8.44 -23.41 8.78
C PRO A 54 7.67 -24.69 8.46
N TYR A 55 6.97 -24.80 7.33
CA TYR A 55 6.10 -25.93 6.99
C TYR A 55 6.81 -27.05 6.19
N GLY A 56 8.09 -26.87 5.87
CA GLY A 56 8.85 -27.85 5.11
C GLY A 56 10.34 -27.55 5.10
N PRO A 57 11.14 -28.39 4.42
CA PRO A 57 12.60 -28.32 4.45
C PRO A 57 13.21 -27.22 3.57
N ARG A 58 12.43 -26.56 2.71
CA ARG A 58 12.95 -25.49 1.85
C ARG A 58 13.26 -24.26 2.67
N HIS A 59 14.52 -23.85 2.69
CA HIS A 59 14.92 -22.62 3.36
C HIS A 59 14.24 -21.40 2.73
N ARG A 60 13.78 -20.48 3.60
CA ARG A 60 13.26 -19.19 3.20
C ARG A 60 14.34 -18.11 3.17
N SER A 61 15.33 -18.23 4.04
CA SER A 61 16.41 -17.26 4.24
C SER A 61 17.45 -17.37 3.13
N VAL A 62 17.10 -16.85 1.93
CA VAL A 62 17.99 -16.78 0.76
C VAL A 62 18.14 -15.33 0.32
N ASN A 63 19.19 -15.01 -0.45
CA ASN A 63 19.51 -13.67 -0.91
C ASN A 63 19.48 -12.63 0.23
N ASP A 64 18.89 -11.47 0.02
CA ASP A 64 18.84 -10.36 0.99
C ASP A 64 18.16 -10.76 2.30
N LEU A 65 17.16 -11.63 2.26
CA LEU A 65 16.52 -12.14 3.46
C LEU A 65 17.52 -12.87 4.36
N GLY A 66 18.30 -13.81 3.79
CA GLY A 66 19.30 -14.60 4.54
C GLY A 66 20.58 -13.84 4.83
N ASN A 67 21.04 -12.99 3.89
CA ASN A 67 22.33 -12.32 3.98
C ASN A 67 22.30 -11.01 4.77
N GLN A 68 21.12 -10.37 4.90
CA GLN A 68 20.98 -9.07 5.54
C GLN A 68 19.88 -9.07 6.61
N PHE A 69 18.65 -9.42 6.25
CA PHE A 69 17.52 -9.22 7.14
C PHE A 69 17.55 -10.11 8.38
N VAL A 70 17.79 -11.40 8.21
CA VAL A 70 17.91 -12.35 9.34
C VAL A 70 19.12 -12.02 10.25
N PRO A 71 20.33 -11.77 9.73
CA PRO A 71 21.47 -11.35 10.54
C PRO A 71 21.24 -10.05 11.32
N PHE A 72 20.62 -9.04 10.73
CA PHE A 72 20.29 -7.80 11.43
C PHE A 72 19.26 -8.03 12.55
N HIS A 73 18.25 -8.88 12.34
CA HIS A 73 17.30 -9.25 13.39
C HIS A 73 17.97 -10.07 14.51
N ALA A 74 18.94 -10.91 14.17
CA ALA A 74 19.76 -11.61 15.15
C ALA A 74 20.59 -10.62 16.00
N HIS A 75 21.18 -9.60 15.39
CA HIS A 75 21.89 -8.55 16.10
C HIS A 75 20.94 -7.70 16.97
N LEU A 76 19.74 -7.39 16.49
CA LEU A 76 18.72 -6.73 17.30
C LEU A 76 18.33 -7.57 18.52
N TRP A 77 18.19 -8.88 18.36
CA TRP A 77 17.95 -9.79 19.47
C TRP A 77 19.10 -9.72 20.52
N ASP A 78 20.36 -9.74 20.05
CA ASP A 78 21.53 -9.63 20.90
C ASP A 78 21.57 -8.28 21.64
N LEU A 79 21.16 -7.17 20.98
CA LEU A 79 21.02 -5.85 21.60
C LEU A 79 19.95 -5.84 22.70
N LEU A 80 18.76 -6.39 22.41
CA LEU A 80 17.64 -6.42 23.36
C LEU A 80 17.97 -7.25 24.62
N HIS A 81 18.87 -8.23 24.52
CA HIS A 81 19.28 -9.09 25.63
C HIS A 81 20.63 -8.73 26.23
N GLY A 82 21.23 -7.60 25.85
CA GLY A 82 22.50 -7.13 26.37
C GLY A 82 23.69 -8.02 26.00
N ARG A 83 23.61 -8.77 24.91
CA ARG A 83 24.63 -9.70 24.40
C ARG A 83 25.41 -9.19 23.19
N ALA A 84 25.00 -8.06 22.63
CA ALA A 84 25.64 -7.50 21.44
C ALA A 84 27.03 -6.92 21.77
N ARG A 85 27.97 -7.09 20.82
CA ARG A 85 29.23 -6.34 20.81
C ARG A 85 29.00 -5.03 20.05
N GLY A 86 28.85 -3.94 20.79
CA GLY A 86 28.49 -2.62 20.24
C GLY A 86 27.22 -2.08 20.87
N GLY A 87 26.54 -1.17 20.17
CA GLY A 87 25.32 -0.53 20.64
C GLY A 87 24.43 -0.11 19.46
N LEU A 88 23.46 0.77 19.72
CA LEU A 88 22.58 1.29 18.70
C LEU A 88 23.29 2.16 17.63
N LEU A 89 24.47 2.70 17.96
CA LEU A 89 25.22 3.58 17.07
C LEU A 89 26.33 2.88 16.31
N PHE A 90 26.87 1.77 16.84
CA PHE A 90 28.02 1.07 16.27
C PHE A 90 27.87 -0.44 16.40
N ASN A 91 28.12 -1.16 15.29
CA ASN A 91 28.08 -2.62 15.23
C ASN A 91 29.48 -3.16 14.87
N TRP A 92 30.12 -3.84 15.81
CA TRP A 92 31.42 -4.50 15.62
C TRP A 92 31.34 -5.77 14.78
N GLN A 93 30.16 -6.35 14.62
CA GLN A 93 29.93 -7.60 13.90
C GLN A 93 29.58 -7.41 12.41
N SER A 94 29.46 -6.15 11.95
CA SER A 94 29.23 -5.82 10.55
C SER A 94 30.52 -5.32 9.90
N GLY A 95 31.02 -6.05 8.90
CA GLY A 95 32.31 -5.77 8.30
C GLY A 95 33.43 -5.81 9.35
N TYR A 96 34.25 -4.78 9.42
CA TYR A 96 35.28 -4.58 10.44
C TYR A 96 34.87 -3.62 11.56
N GLY A 97 33.58 -3.42 11.73
CA GLY A 97 32.94 -2.41 12.56
C GLY A 97 32.47 -1.21 11.77
N THR A 98 31.18 -0.88 11.90
CA THR A 98 30.57 0.22 11.16
C THR A 98 29.50 0.93 11.99
N SER A 99 29.10 2.14 11.54
CA SER A 99 27.93 2.81 12.08
C SER A 99 26.69 1.95 11.88
N PHE A 100 25.96 1.69 12.96
CA PHE A 100 24.76 0.83 12.91
C PHE A 100 23.46 1.59 12.67
N LEU A 101 23.45 2.90 12.89
CA LEU A 101 22.23 3.70 12.74
C LEU A 101 21.60 3.63 11.33
N PRO A 102 22.37 3.61 10.21
CA PRO A 102 21.82 3.41 8.88
C PRO A 102 21.13 2.06 8.70
N ASP A 103 21.74 0.98 9.21
CA ASP A 103 21.17 -0.36 9.15
C ASP A 103 19.94 -0.48 10.04
N LEU A 104 20.00 0.05 11.25
CA LEU A 104 18.87 0.13 12.17
C LEU A 104 17.67 0.83 11.51
N GLY A 105 17.88 2.00 10.93
CA GLY A 105 16.80 2.79 10.28
C GLY A 105 16.28 2.17 8.98
N THR A 106 17.07 1.36 8.30
CA THR A 106 16.66 0.70 7.05
C THR A 106 15.94 -0.62 7.30
N TYR A 107 16.41 -1.44 8.24
CA TYR A 107 15.97 -2.83 8.41
C TYR A 107 15.16 -3.08 9.67
N LEU A 108 15.41 -2.35 10.77
CA LEU A 108 15.00 -2.72 12.12
C LEU A 108 14.11 -1.70 12.84
N SER A 109 13.89 -0.51 12.26
CA SER A 109 13.09 0.55 12.89
C SER A 109 11.58 0.30 12.88
N SER A 110 11.14 -0.77 12.24
CA SER A 110 9.75 -1.22 12.28
C SER A 110 9.36 -1.69 13.69
N PRO A 111 8.20 -1.27 14.23
CA PRO A 111 7.71 -1.80 15.51
C PRO A 111 7.60 -3.33 15.53
N PHE A 112 7.37 -3.97 14.40
CA PHE A 112 7.29 -5.42 14.28
C PHE A 112 8.64 -6.10 14.51
N ALA A 113 9.77 -5.43 14.23
CA ALA A 113 11.10 -5.98 14.45
C ALA A 113 11.37 -6.31 15.92
N LEU A 114 10.77 -5.55 16.85
CA LEU A 114 10.93 -5.78 18.30
C LEU A 114 10.39 -7.15 18.74
N LEU A 115 9.49 -7.76 17.96
CA LEU A 115 8.96 -9.09 18.27
C LEU A 115 10.06 -10.18 18.25
N VAL A 116 11.17 -9.94 17.58
CA VAL A 116 12.30 -10.89 17.60
C VAL A 116 12.77 -11.17 19.02
N GLY A 117 12.67 -10.19 19.92
CA GLY A 117 13.11 -10.31 21.32
C GLY A 117 12.36 -11.34 22.16
N VAL A 118 11.17 -11.80 21.75
CA VAL A 118 10.39 -12.83 22.47
C VAL A 118 10.67 -14.25 21.98
N PHE A 119 11.47 -14.42 20.91
CA PHE A 119 11.83 -15.71 20.37
C PHE A 119 13.19 -16.19 20.92
N PRO A 120 13.45 -17.50 20.95
CA PRO A 120 14.79 -18.01 21.22
C PRO A 120 15.81 -17.55 20.17
N ARG A 121 17.06 -17.34 20.56
CA ARG A 121 18.12 -16.83 19.67
C ARG A 121 18.37 -17.72 18.44
N HIS A 122 18.11 -19.01 18.54
CA HIS A 122 18.27 -19.97 17.44
C HIS A 122 17.07 -20.02 16.48
N ASP A 123 15.94 -19.36 16.84
CA ASP A 123 14.70 -19.34 16.07
C ASP A 123 14.46 -17.98 15.37
N ILE A 124 15.51 -17.22 15.06
CA ILE A 124 15.40 -15.90 14.41
C ILE A 124 14.70 -16.02 13.04
N ASP A 125 14.95 -17.08 12.29
CA ASP A 125 14.26 -17.33 11.01
C ASP A 125 12.75 -17.44 11.21
N LEU A 126 12.32 -18.15 12.25
CA LEU A 126 10.89 -18.25 12.61
C LEU A 126 10.33 -16.90 13.05
N ALA A 127 11.08 -16.14 13.85
CA ALA A 127 10.68 -14.80 14.27
C ALA A 127 10.48 -13.88 13.07
N VAL A 128 11.41 -13.89 12.11
CA VAL A 128 11.34 -13.11 10.86
C VAL A 128 10.15 -13.56 10.02
N TYR A 129 9.87 -14.85 9.94
CA TYR A 129 8.68 -15.37 9.27
C TYR A 129 7.39 -14.83 9.90
N VAL A 130 7.26 -14.92 11.22
CA VAL A 130 6.10 -14.41 11.96
C VAL A 130 5.93 -12.90 11.76
N VAL A 131 7.02 -12.13 11.85
CA VAL A 131 7.02 -10.68 11.56
C VAL A 131 6.50 -10.40 10.14
N THR A 132 6.95 -11.17 9.15
CA THR A 132 6.52 -11.02 7.75
C THR A 132 5.02 -11.25 7.60
N VAL A 133 4.49 -12.36 8.14
CA VAL A 133 3.05 -12.66 8.11
C VAL A 133 2.24 -11.58 8.83
N LEU A 134 2.70 -11.11 9.99
CA LEU A 134 2.03 -10.04 10.74
C LEU A 134 2.00 -8.72 9.97
N LYS A 135 3.06 -8.35 9.25
CA LYS A 135 3.07 -7.16 8.39
C LYS A 135 2.05 -7.28 7.25
N MET A 136 2.00 -8.42 6.57
CA MET A 136 1.02 -8.64 5.50
C MET A 136 -0.42 -8.58 6.04
N THR A 137 -0.70 -9.21 7.18
CA THR A 137 -2.04 -9.17 7.80
C THR A 137 -2.42 -7.78 8.29
N ALA A 138 -1.47 -7.01 8.83
CA ALA A 138 -1.67 -5.62 9.22
C ALA A 138 -2.00 -4.73 8.00
N ALA A 139 -1.32 -4.93 6.88
CA ALA A 139 -1.60 -4.21 5.63
C ALA A 139 -3.02 -4.52 5.10
N ALA A 140 -3.44 -5.79 5.12
CA ALA A 140 -4.79 -6.19 4.76
C ALA A 140 -5.85 -5.52 5.64
N ALA A 141 -5.64 -5.57 6.96
CA ALA A 141 -6.53 -4.96 7.94
C ALA A 141 -6.63 -3.43 7.77
N ALA A 142 -5.50 -2.76 7.58
CA ALA A 142 -5.43 -1.32 7.36
C ALA A 142 -6.15 -0.92 6.05
N MET A 143 -5.96 -1.68 4.96
CA MET A 143 -6.65 -1.44 3.70
C MET A 143 -8.15 -1.64 3.84
N ALA A 144 -8.62 -2.74 4.42
CA ALA A 144 -10.05 -2.98 4.65
C ALA A 144 -10.69 -1.87 5.50
N TRP A 145 -9.97 -1.37 6.52
CA TRP A 145 -10.41 -0.23 7.31
C TRP A 145 -10.52 1.04 6.48
N LEU A 146 -9.52 1.36 5.66
CA LEU A 146 -9.52 2.52 4.77
C LEU A 146 -10.72 2.47 3.81
N LEU A 147 -10.93 1.33 3.12
CA LEU A 147 -12.02 1.15 2.16
C LEU A 147 -13.37 1.49 2.80
N ARG A 148 -13.62 0.95 4.00
CA ARG A 148 -14.84 1.22 4.78
C ARG A 148 -14.92 2.67 5.29
N ALA A 149 -13.78 3.29 5.59
CA ALA A 149 -13.72 4.70 5.98
C ALA A 149 -14.03 5.64 4.81
N GLN A 150 -13.69 5.28 3.59
CA GLN A 150 -13.95 6.07 2.38
C GLN A 150 -15.41 5.98 1.92
N ARG A 151 -15.99 4.77 1.90
CA ARG A 151 -17.38 4.53 1.50
C ARG A 151 -18.00 3.39 2.33
N PRO A 152 -19.29 3.50 2.70
CA PRO A 152 -20.02 2.37 3.27
C PRO A 152 -20.20 1.27 2.22
N GLY A 153 -20.16 0.01 2.64
CA GLY A 153 -20.32 -1.16 1.76
C GLY A 153 -20.25 -2.46 2.58
N PRO A 154 -20.36 -3.64 1.98
CA PRO A 154 -20.25 -4.92 2.68
C PRO A 154 -18.88 -5.08 3.34
N TRP A 155 -18.85 -5.43 4.63
CA TRP A 155 -17.60 -5.59 5.38
C TRP A 155 -16.73 -6.74 4.83
N TRP A 156 -17.35 -7.83 4.42
CA TRP A 156 -16.66 -8.98 3.84
C TRP A 156 -15.99 -8.65 2.49
N ALA A 157 -16.65 -7.85 1.64
CA ALA A 157 -16.07 -7.44 0.36
C ALA A 157 -14.88 -6.47 0.56
N ALA A 158 -14.98 -5.54 1.53
CA ALA A 158 -13.84 -4.73 1.93
C ALA A 158 -12.70 -5.59 2.48
N GLY A 159 -13.03 -6.65 3.23
CA GLY A 159 -12.06 -7.62 3.74
C GLY A 159 -11.35 -8.39 2.62
N LEU A 160 -12.09 -8.92 1.64
CA LEU A 160 -11.49 -9.61 0.48
C LEU A 160 -10.60 -8.69 -0.36
N LEU A 161 -11.02 -7.45 -0.59
CA LEU A 161 -10.19 -6.46 -1.29
C LEU A 161 -8.96 -6.05 -0.45
N GLY A 162 -9.07 -5.98 0.87
CA GLY A 162 -7.93 -5.77 1.76
C GLY A 162 -6.94 -6.94 1.68
N ALA A 163 -7.42 -8.18 1.67
CA ALA A 163 -6.58 -9.36 1.47
C ALA A 163 -5.95 -9.38 0.07
N SER A 164 -6.69 -9.02 -0.98
CA SER A 164 -6.19 -8.88 -2.35
C SER A 164 -5.03 -7.88 -2.44
N TYR A 165 -5.09 -6.77 -1.70
CA TYR A 165 -3.99 -5.81 -1.57
C TYR A 165 -2.76 -6.43 -0.92
N ALA A 166 -2.93 -7.07 0.23
CA ALA A 166 -1.83 -7.65 0.99
C ALA A 166 -1.19 -8.87 0.32
N LEU A 167 -1.93 -9.55 -0.55
CA LEU A 167 -1.50 -10.71 -1.34
C LEU A 167 -1.15 -10.32 -2.79
N CYS A 168 -0.95 -9.04 -3.10
CA CYS A 168 -0.55 -8.60 -4.43
C CYS A 168 0.84 -9.16 -4.79
N GLY A 169 1.12 -9.25 -6.09
CA GLY A 169 2.38 -9.81 -6.58
C GLY A 169 3.61 -9.13 -5.98
N TRP A 170 3.59 -7.81 -5.80
CA TRP A 170 4.65 -7.07 -5.14
C TRP A 170 4.87 -7.54 -3.70
N SER A 171 3.81 -7.65 -2.92
CA SER A 171 3.89 -8.07 -1.51
C SER A 171 4.45 -9.48 -1.35
N VAL A 172 4.03 -10.42 -2.19
CA VAL A 172 4.51 -11.81 -2.15
C VAL A 172 6.00 -11.91 -2.48
N ILE A 173 6.47 -11.13 -3.46
CA ILE A 173 7.88 -11.07 -3.83
C ILE A 173 8.70 -10.45 -2.69
N GLU A 174 8.29 -9.27 -2.20
CA GLU A 174 9.06 -8.56 -1.17
C GLU A 174 9.01 -9.26 0.20
N ALA A 175 7.94 -10.00 0.50
CA ALA A 175 7.89 -10.88 1.66
C ALA A 175 8.98 -11.97 1.64
N SER A 176 9.44 -12.36 0.45
CA SER A 176 10.47 -13.38 0.25
C SER A 176 11.90 -12.83 0.25
N TYR A 177 12.08 -11.54 -0.09
CA TYR A 177 13.41 -10.94 -0.24
C TYR A 177 13.65 -9.77 0.73
N ASN A 178 12.70 -8.85 0.82
CA ASN A 178 12.86 -7.54 1.46
C ASN A 178 11.69 -7.24 2.40
N PRO A 179 11.43 -8.04 3.44
CA PRO A 179 10.27 -7.85 4.31
C PRO A 179 10.25 -6.52 5.07
N MET A 180 11.37 -5.75 5.09
CA MET A 180 11.37 -4.38 5.60
C MET A 180 10.50 -3.44 4.75
N TRP A 181 10.32 -3.70 3.46
CA TRP A 181 9.49 -2.85 2.60
C TRP A 181 7.99 -3.07 2.80
N LEU A 182 7.58 -4.17 3.42
CA LEU A 182 6.18 -4.41 3.79
C LEU A 182 5.61 -3.36 4.76
N ASP A 183 6.48 -2.60 5.44
CA ASP A 183 6.01 -1.43 6.21
C ASP A 183 5.40 -0.36 5.31
N GLY A 184 5.87 -0.22 4.06
CA GLY A 184 5.23 0.64 3.06
C GLY A 184 3.84 0.17 2.66
N LEU A 185 3.66 -1.17 2.58
CA LEU A 185 2.36 -1.76 2.32
C LEU A 185 1.34 -1.43 3.44
N ILE A 186 1.80 -1.34 4.69
CA ILE A 186 0.99 -0.89 5.83
C ILE A 186 0.80 0.63 5.79
N ALA A 187 1.87 1.37 5.50
CA ALA A 187 1.88 2.83 5.53
C ALA A 187 0.90 3.42 4.51
N PHE A 188 0.80 2.87 3.29
CA PHE A 188 -0.05 3.45 2.25
C PHE A 188 -1.53 3.59 2.66
N PRO A 189 -2.25 2.56 3.11
CA PRO A 189 -3.62 2.71 3.57
C PRO A 189 -3.75 3.58 4.83
N LEU A 190 -2.76 3.57 5.75
CA LEU A 190 -2.77 4.42 6.93
C LEU A 190 -2.59 5.90 6.57
N LEU A 191 -1.70 6.24 5.64
CA LEU A 191 -1.51 7.60 5.14
C LEU A 191 -2.72 8.07 4.33
N CYS A 192 -3.36 7.21 3.53
CA CYS A 192 -4.66 7.52 2.93
C CYS A 192 -5.73 7.81 3.99
N LEU A 193 -5.71 7.10 5.12
CA LEU A 193 -6.64 7.33 6.23
C LEU A 193 -6.38 8.68 6.92
N THR A 194 -5.13 9.11 7.06
CA THR A 194 -4.81 10.48 7.55
C THR A 194 -5.36 11.55 6.60
N GLY A 195 -5.31 11.31 5.28
CA GLY A 195 -5.96 12.13 4.28
C GLY A 195 -7.48 12.23 4.46
N GLU A 196 -8.14 11.10 4.78
CA GLU A 196 -9.59 11.08 5.09
C GLU A 196 -9.90 11.85 6.39
N TRP A 197 -8.99 11.84 7.37
CA TRP A 197 -9.16 12.67 8.58
C TRP A 197 -8.98 14.15 8.29
N ALA A 198 -8.00 14.53 7.46
CA ALA A 198 -7.82 15.90 7.00
C ALA A 198 -9.04 16.41 6.22
N LEU A 199 -9.60 15.56 5.33
CA LEU A 199 -10.80 15.87 4.55
C LEU A 199 -12.01 16.17 5.46
N ARG A 200 -12.10 15.50 6.63
CA ARG A 200 -13.18 15.67 7.61
C ARG A 200 -12.84 16.65 8.73
N GLY A 201 -11.64 17.22 8.75
CA GLY A 201 -11.16 18.10 9.82
C GLY A 201 -11.08 17.43 11.19
N ARG A 202 -10.66 16.15 11.24
CA ARG A 202 -10.66 15.33 12.46
C ARG A 202 -9.29 14.73 12.73
N ARG A 203 -8.99 14.49 14.02
CA ARG A 203 -7.84 13.73 14.52
C ARG A 203 -6.48 14.21 14.01
N PRO A 204 -6.16 15.51 14.01
CA PRO A 204 -4.90 16.01 13.50
C PRO A 204 -3.67 15.40 14.21
N LEU A 205 -3.68 15.37 15.54
CA LEU A 205 -2.58 14.81 16.35
C LEU A 205 -2.36 13.32 16.09
N LEU A 206 -3.46 12.53 16.00
CA LEU A 206 -3.34 11.12 15.64
C LEU A 206 -2.79 10.96 14.21
N GLY A 207 -3.14 11.86 13.30
CA GLY A 207 -2.57 11.90 11.94
C GLY A 207 -1.06 12.11 11.98
N VAL A 208 -0.55 13.07 12.76
CA VAL A 208 0.87 13.33 12.96
C VAL A 208 1.59 12.07 13.50
N LEU A 209 1.03 11.41 14.51
CA LEU A 209 1.62 10.20 15.09
C LEU A 209 1.64 9.04 14.09
N VAL A 210 0.58 8.85 13.31
CA VAL A 210 0.53 7.81 12.27
C VAL A 210 1.59 8.06 11.21
N VAL A 211 1.75 9.31 10.74
CA VAL A 211 2.82 9.66 9.80
C VAL A 211 4.19 9.37 10.41
N ALA A 212 4.44 9.80 11.64
CA ALA A 212 5.71 9.55 12.33
C ALA A 212 6.03 8.05 12.41
N VAL A 213 5.06 7.22 12.84
CA VAL A 213 5.25 5.76 12.92
C VAL A 213 5.54 5.15 11.54
N CYS A 214 4.80 5.54 10.50
CA CYS A 214 5.04 5.05 9.15
C CYS A 214 6.44 5.39 8.64
N TRP A 215 6.89 6.64 8.85
CA TRP A 215 8.20 7.10 8.40
C TRP A 215 9.35 6.51 9.23
N THR A 216 9.13 6.26 10.52
CA THR A 216 10.10 5.55 11.37
C THR A 216 10.22 4.09 10.95
N ALA A 217 9.09 3.41 10.65
CA ALA A 217 9.08 1.99 10.34
C ALA A 217 9.87 1.63 9.08
N ASN A 218 9.71 2.40 8.01
CA ASN A 218 10.57 2.35 6.82
C ASN A 218 10.42 3.65 6.01
N PHE A 219 11.37 4.56 6.15
CA PHE A 219 11.33 5.88 5.52
C PHE A 219 11.18 5.85 4.00
N TYR A 220 11.86 4.89 3.35
CA TYR A 220 11.95 4.82 1.90
C TYR A 220 10.60 4.47 1.26
N THR A 221 9.95 3.42 1.76
CA THR A 221 8.61 3.04 1.28
C THR A 221 7.52 3.97 1.81
N ALA A 222 7.70 4.60 3.00
CA ALA A 222 6.80 5.62 3.50
C ALA A 222 6.79 6.89 2.62
N TYR A 223 7.94 7.27 2.04
CA TYR A 223 8.01 8.33 1.04
C TYR A 223 7.10 8.03 -0.16
N MET A 224 7.25 6.85 -0.76
CA MET A 224 6.40 6.41 -1.89
C MET A 224 4.92 6.34 -1.50
N ALA A 225 4.62 5.79 -0.31
CA ALA A 225 3.27 5.73 0.23
C ALA A 225 2.67 7.13 0.45
N THR A 226 3.48 8.11 0.86
CA THR A 226 3.05 9.51 1.04
C THR A 226 2.69 10.15 -0.29
N LEU A 227 3.49 9.96 -1.34
CA LEU A 227 3.17 10.42 -2.69
C LEU A 227 1.87 9.81 -3.20
N GLY A 228 1.73 8.50 -3.05
CA GLY A 228 0.50 7.79 -3.44
C GLY A 228 -0.72 8.25 -2.66
N ALA A 229 -0.61 8.45 -1.35
CA ALA A 229 -1.70 8.96 -0.51
C ALA A 229 -2.08 10.39 -0.89
N ALA A 230 -1.11 11.24 -1.27
CA ALA A 230 -1.37 12.59 -1.78
C ALA A 230 -2.18 12.54 -3.09
N LEU A 231 -1.82 11.65 -4.03
CA LEU A 231 -2.56 11.47 -5.28
C LEU A 231 -4.01 11.00 -5.02
N VAL A 232 -4.20 10.02 -4.13
CA VAL A 232 -5.53 9.59 -3.70
C VAL A 232 -6.30 10.74 -3.06
N LEU A 233 -5.67 11.53 -2.18
CA LEU A 233 -6.29 12.68 -1.53
C LEU A 233 -6.75 13.72 -2.56
N VAL A 234 -5.95 14.03 -3.58
CA VAL A 234 -6.33 14.95 -4.67
C VAL A 234 -7.63 14.49 -5.33
N VAL A 235 -7.73 13.23 -5.73
CA VAL A 235 -8.96 12.68 -6.32
C VAL A 235 -10.13 12.79 -5.34
N ARG A 236 -9.93 12.43 -4.06
CA ARG A 236 -10.95 12.52 -3.02
C ARG A 236 -11.44 13.95 -2.82
N VAL A 237 -10.54 14.91 -2.75
CA VAL A 237 -10.84 16.35 -2.57
C VAL A 237 -11.62 16.89 -3.77
N VAL A 238 -11.15 16.59 -4.98
CA VAL A 238 -11.83 17.04 -6.21
C VAL A 238 -13.24 16.48 -6.29
N LEU A 239 -13.45 15.21 -5.93
CA LEU A 239 -14.76 14.56 -5.99
C LEU A 239 -15.73 14.95 -4.86
N THR A 240 -15.25 15.54 -3.77
CA THR A 240 -16.06 15.78 -2.55
C THR A 240 -16.16 17.25 -2.13
N ARG A 241 -15.35 18.14 -2.72
CA ARG A 241 -15.32 19.56 -2.41
C ARG A 241 -15.43 20.39 -3.69
N ASP A 242 -16.32 21.38 -3.68
CA ASP A 242 -16.56 22.19 -4.87
C ASP A 242 -15.75 23.50 -4.85
N GLY A 243 -15.54 24.09 -3.68
CA GLY A 243 -14.83 25.37 -3.54
C GLY A 243 -13.30 25.23 -3.54
N VAL A 244 -12.59 26.13 -4.24
CA VAL A 244 -11.11 26.16 -4.25
C VAL A 244 -10.56 26.36 -2.82
N ARG A 245 -11.17 27.25 -2.02
CA ARG A 245 -10.79 27.51 -0.63
C ARG A 245 -10.92 26.24 0.24
N GLU A 246 -11.99 25.46 0.09
CA GLU A 246 -12.19 24.22 0.84
C GLU A 246 -11.14 23.19 0.45
N ARG A 247 -10.85 23.06 -0.85
CA ARG A 247 -9.81 22.16 -1.35
C ARG A 247 -8.44 22.51 -0.78
N ALA A 248 -8.07 23.80 -0.85
CA ALA A 248 -6.81 24.30 -0.32
C ALA A 248 -6.69 24.04 1.19
N LEU A 249 -7.77 24.25 1.96
CA LEU A 249 -7.79 23.97 3.40
C LEU A 249 -7.54 22.50 3.73
N VAL A 250 -8.16 21.57 2.99
CA VAL A 250 -7.94 20.13 3.18
C VAL A 250 -6.51 19.74 2.85
N ILE A 251 -5.99 20.21 1.71
CA ILE A 251 -4.62 19.94 1.29
C ILE A 251 -3.63 20.54 2.30
N GLY A 252 -3.86 21.76 2.77
CA GLY A 252 -3.03 22.40 3.81
C GLY A 252 -3.02 21.61 5.12
N ARG A 253 -4.17 21.12 5.60
CA ARG A 253 -4.24 20.27 6.78
C ARG A 253 -3.45 18.96 6.61
N ALA A 254 -3.58 18.31 5.46
CA ALA A 254 -2.83 17.08 5.16
C ALA A 254 -1.33 17.36 5.07
N ALA A 255 -0.93 18.44 4.41
CA ALA A 255 0.48 18.85 4.29
C ALA A 255 1.10 19.13 5.67
N VAL A 256 0.44 19.92 6.51
CA VAL A 256 0.90 20.20 7.88
C VAL A 256 1.02 18.92 8.69
N THR A 257 0.02 18.02 8.63
CA THR A 257 0.05 16.73 9.32
C THR A 257 1.25 15.90 8.88
N THR A 258 1.52 15.84 7.57
CA THR A 258 2.64 15.09 6.99
C THR A 258 3.98 15.70 7.40
N VAL A 259 4.14 17.01 7.25
CA VAL A 259 5.39 17.70 7.62
C VAL A 259 5.70 17.52 9.10
N LEU A 260 4.74 17.75 9.98
CA LEU A 260 4.95 17.59 11.43
C LEU A 260 5.27 16.13 11.79
N GLY A 261 4.57 15.15 11.20
CA GLY A 261 4.84 13.74 11.45
C GLY A 261 6.23 13.31 10.96
N THR A 262 6.64 13.74 9.78
CA THR A 262 7.99 13.48 9.25
C THR A 262 9.07 14.21 10.06
N ALA A 263 8.82 15.44 10.50
CA ALA A 263 9.76 16.20 11.32
C ALA A 263 10.03 15.51 12.68
N LEU A 264 9.05 14.84 13.27
CA LEU A 264 9.24 14.06 14.50
C LEU A 264 10.25 12.90 14.32
N THR A 265 10.44 12.42 13.09
CA THR A 265 11.38 11.33 12.78
C THR A 265 12.77 11.84 12.39
N ALA A 266 12.99 13.14 12.35
CA ALA A 266 14.26 13.77 11.92
C ALA A 266 15.51 13.24 12.68
N PRO A 267 15.46 12.94 13.99
CA PRO A 267 16.62 12.39 14.70
C PRO A 267 17.13 11.04 14.11
N LEU A 268 16.25 10.26 13.50
CA LEU A 268 16.58 9.04 12.79
C LEU A 268 16.88 9.32 11.31
N LEU A 269 16.02 10.10 10.65
CA LEU A 269 16.08 10.31 9.20
C LEU A 269 17.29 11.13 8.73
N VAL A 270 17.72 12.14 9.50
CA VAL A 270 18.82 12.99 9.07
C VAL A 270 20.14 12.22 9.01
N PRO A 271 20.57 11.48 10.07
CA PRO A 271 21.76 10.64 9.98
C PRO A 271 21.68 9.59 8.89
N LEU A 272 20.51 8.95 8.75
CA LEU A 272 20.26 7.93 7.73
C LEU A 272 20.42 8.49 6.30
N PHE A 273 19.85 9.66 6.02
CA PHE A 273 19.98 10.33 4.72
C PHE A 273 21.43 10.74 4.42
N LEU A 274 22.16 11.25 5.40
CA LEU A 274 23.56 11.60 5.23
C LEU A 274 24.43 10.37 4.94
N SER A 275 24.17 9.25 5.62
CA SER A 275 24.88 8.00 5.39
C SER A 275 24.54 7.36 4.04
N SER A 276 23.28 7.45 3.59
CA SER A 276 22.87 6.87 2.33
C SER A 276 23.56 7.50 1.10
N LYS A 277 23.98 8.77 1.19
CA LYS A 277 24.74 9.44 0.13
C LYS A 277 26.15 8.84 -0.07
N GLN A 278 26.66 8.13 0.91
CA GLN A 278 28.00 7.53 0.87
C GLN A 278 27.96 6.01 0.61
N ALA A 279 26.76 5.40 0.58
CA ALA A 279 26.60 3.95 0.46
C ALA A 279 27.14 3.40 -0.86
N TYR A 280 27.01 4.15 -1.95
CA TYR A 280 27.46 3.75 -3.31
C TYR A 280 28.13 4.94 -4.02
N PRO A 281 29.36 5.32 -3.63
CA PRO A 281 30.04 6.45 -4.26
C PRO A 281 30.26 6.19 -5.77
N GLY A 282 29.84 7.15 -6.59
CA GLY A 282 29.99 7.04 -8.06
C GLY A 282 28.99 6.10 -8.75
N TRP A 283 28.03 5.52 -8.01
CA TRP A 283 26.98 4.71 -8.63
C TRP A 283 26.02 5.61 -9.43
N SER A 284 25.96 5.36 -10.72
CA SER A 284 24.90 5.88 -11.58
C SER A 284 24.36 4.75 -12.45
N LYS A 285 23.06 4.61 -12.51
CA LYS A 285 22.37 3.67 -13.39
C LYS A 285 21.26 4.40 -14.10
N GLU A 286 21.28 4.33 -15.44
CA GLU A 286 20.19 4.84 -16.23
C GLU A 286 18.94 3.98 -16.05
N PHE A 287 17.78 4.63 -16.01
CA PHE A 287 16.51 3.92 -15.99
C PHE A 287 16.17 3.45 -17.40
N ALA A 288 15.92 2.14 -17.54
CA ALA A 288 15.37 1.57 -18.75
C ALA A 288 13.96 1.03 -18.45
N PRO A 289 12.91 1.57 -19.10
CA PRO A 289 11.56 1.05 -18.92
C PRO A 289 11.47 -0.38 -19.47
N VAL A 290 10.64 -1.22 -18.81
CA VAL A 290 10.40 -2.58 -19.33
C VAL A 290 9.48 -2.53 -20.56
N PRO A 291 9.55 -3.51 -21.46
CA PRO A 291 8.59 -3.67 -22.55
C PRO A 291 7.14 -3.70 -22.01
N TRP A 292 6.22 -3.12 -22.76
CA TRP A 292 4.80 -3.14 -22.36
C TRP A 292 4.23 -4.55 -22.26
N SER A 293 4.72 -5.49 -23.08
CA SER A 293 4.38 -6.92 -22.98
C SER A 293 4.72 -7.49 -21.60
N ASP A 294 5.89 -7.15 -21.06
CA ASP A 294 6.31 -7.59 -19.74
C ASP A 294 5.47 -6.97 -18.64
N LEU A 295 5.15 -5.68 -18.74
CA LEU A 295 4.27 -5.01 -17.81
C LEU A 295 2.87 -5.65 -17.78
N PHE A 296 2.30 -5.97 -18.94
CA PHE A 296 1.01 -6.65 -19.03
C PHE A 296 1.08 -8.12 -18.59
N ALA A 297 2.20 -8.82 -18.84
CA ALA A 297 2.41 -10.15 -18.30
C ALA A 297 2.35 -10.15 -16.76
N ARG A 298 2.80 -9.08 -16.11
CA ARG A 298 2.76 -8.93 -14.65
C ARG A 298 1.36 -8.65 -14.07
N LEU A 299 0.34 -8.51 -14.91
CA LEU A 299 -1.08 -8.55 -14.50
C LEU A 299 -1.59 -9.99 -14.36
N LEU A 300 -0.87 -10.97 -14.89
CA LEU A 300 -1.23 -12.39 -14.79
C LEU A 300 -0.72 -12.99 -13.47
N PRO A 301 -1.41 -14.00 -12.93
CA PRO A 301 -0.92 -14.73 -11.75
C PRO A 301 0.34 -15.53 -12.08
N ALA A 302 1.14 -15.81 -11.06
CA ALA A 302 2.32 -16.67 -11.11
C ALA A 302 3.47 -16.22 -12.03
N THR A 303 3.39 -15.04 -12.65
CA THR A 303 4.54 -14.48 -13.40
C THR A 303 5.56 -13.89 -12.43
N TYR A 304 6.85 -14.13 -12.71
CA TYR A 304 7.95 -13.60 -11.89
C TYR A 304 9.01 -12.92 -12.76
N SER A 305 9.44 -11.77 -12.32
CA SER A 305 10.65 -11.09 -12.81
C SER A 305 11.08 -10.08 -11.74
N PHE A 306 12.37 -10.07 -11.43
CA PHE A 306 12.96 -9.12 -10.48
C PHE A 306 13.00 -7.69 -11.04
N GLY A 307 13.14 -7.56 -12.38
CA GLY A 307 13.29 -6.28 -13.07
C GLY A 307 12.01 -5.66 -13.58
N SER A 308 10.82 -6.25 -13.32
CA SER A 308 9.54 -5.73 -13.82
C SER A 308 8.52 -5.47 -12.69
N PRO A 309 7.58 -4.51 -12.88
CA PRO A 309 6.62 -4.16 -11.83
C PRO A 309 5.62 -5.29 -11.57
N ALA A 310 5.50 -5.75 -10.32
CA ALA A 310 4.56 -6.81 -9.93
C ALA A 310 3.17 -6.23 -9.64
N VAL A 311 2.36 -6.05 -10.67
CA VAL A 311 1.06 -5.33 -10.60
C VAL A 311 -0.16 -6.22 -10.38
N PHE A 312 -0.02 -7.55 -10.29
CA PHE A 312 -1.12 -8.45 -10.03
C PHE A 312 -1.75 -8.21 -8.64
N VAL A 313 -3.05 -7.97 -8.62
CA VAL A 313 -3.83 -7.72 -7.38
C VAL A 313 -5.05 -8.65 -7.28
N GLY A 314 -4.99 -9.80 -7.95
CA GLY A 314 -6.11 -10.73 -8.07
C GLY A 314 -7.04 -10.38 -9.23
N THR A 315 -7.44 -11.41 -9.98
CA THR A 315 -8.24 -11.29 -11.22
C THR A 315 -9.58 -10.58 -10.98
N GLY A 316 -10.24 -10.87 -9.84
CA GLY A 316 -11.50 -10.22 -9.50
C GLY A 316 -11.34 -8.72 -9.26
N THR A 317 -10.27 -8.29 -8.59
CA THR A 317 -9.96 -6.87 -8.39
C THR A 317 -9.64 -6.18 -9.72
N LEU A 318 -8.85 -6.80 -10.58
CA LEU A 318 -8.53 -6.28 -11.90
C LEU A 318 -9.79 -6.13 -12.77
N LEU A 319 -10.69 -7.11 -12.74
CA LEU A 319 -11.97 -7.03 -13.44
C LEU A 319 -12.85 -5.87 -12.94
N LEU A 320 -12.92 -5.65 -11.64
CA LEU A 320 -13.67 -4.53 -11.07
C LEU A 320 -13.07 -3.18 -11.48
N VAL A 321 -11.74 -3.07 -11.53
CA VAL A 321 -11.04 -1.84 -11.96
C VAL A 321 -11.28 -1.56 -13.44
N THR A 322 -11.12 -2.56 -14.30
CA THR A 322 -11.31 -2.40 -15.76
C THR A 322 -12.78 -2.20 -16.13
N ALA A 323 -13.71 -2.70 -15.33
CA ALA A 323 -15.15 -2.42 -15.47
C ALA A 323 -15.57 -1.01 -14.98
N LEU A 324 -14.75 -0.35 -14.14
CA LEU A 324 -15.09 0.92 -13.49
C LEU A 324 -15.46 2.05 -14.50
N PRO A 325 -14.72 2.26 -15.61
CA PRO A 325 -15.08 3.29 -16.60
C PRO A 325 -16.48 3.10 -17.20
N PHE A 326 -16.96 1.85 -17.24
CA PHE A 326 -18.25 1.46 -17.83
C PHE A 326 -19.38 1.33 -16.80
N HIS A 327 -19.08 1.52 -15.50
CA HIS A 327 -20.03 1.33 -14.39
C HIS A 327 -20.99 2.51 -14.23
N ARG A 328 -22.16 2.45 -14.88
CA ARG A 328 -23.12 3.55 -14.98
C ARG A 328 -23.78 3.97 -13.66
N ALA A 329 -23.72 3.17 -12.59
CA ALA A 329 -24.19 3.57 -11.27
C ALA A 329 -23.30 4.65 -10.63
N LEU A 330 -22.09 4.88 -11.17
CA LEU A 330 -21.19 5.96 -10.75
C LEU A 330 -21.31 7.16 -11.69
N PRO A 331 -21.26 8.41 -11.15
CA PRO A 331 -21.13 9.60 -11.95
C PRO A 331 -19.91 9.53 -12.89
N LEU A 332 -20.04 10.06 -14.12
CA LEU A 332 -18.95 10.06 -15.11
C LEU A 332 -17.66 10.69 -14.53
N ARG A 333 -17.78 11.80 -13.80
CA ARG A 333 -16.68 12.47 -13.14
C ARG A 333 -15.91 11.52 -12.21
N THR A 334 -16.60 10.72 -11.39
CA THR A 334 -15.96 9.74 -10.49
C THR A 334 -15.21 8.67 -11.27
N ARG A 335 -15.82 8.13 -12.34
CA ARG A 335 -15.21 7.11 -13.19
C ARG A 335 -13.94 7.62 -13.86
N LEU A 336 -14.00 8.83 -14.44
CA LEU A 336 -12.85 9.43 -15.13
C LEU A 336 -11.69 9.77 -14.19
N TRP A 337 -11.96 10.31 -12.99
CA TRP A 337 -10.89 10.64 -12.04
C TRP A 337 -10.17 9.40 -11.54
N TRP A 338 -10.89 8.33 -11.21
CA TRP A 338 -10.24 7.09 -10.76
C TRP A 338 -9.52 6.36 -11.90
N ALA A 339 -10.13 6.26 -13.08
CA ALA A 339 -9.47 5.67 -14.23
C ALA A 339 -8.22 6.47 -14.64
N GLY A 340 -8.32 7.80 -14.64
CA GLY A 340 -7.21 8.70 -14.90
C GLY A 340 -6.07 8.55 -13.89
N LEU A 341 -6.38 8.42 -12.59
CA LEU A 341 -5.37 8.17 -11.58
C LEU A 341 -4.65 6.82 -11.79
N VAL A 342 -5.41 5.76 -12.05
CA VAL A 342 -4.83 4.43 -12.35
C VAL A 342 -3.91 4.52 -13.57
N ALA A 343 -4.38 5.14 -14.65
CA ALA A 343 -3.57 5.31 -15.88
C ALA A 343 -2.32 6.16 -15.63
N ALA A 344 -2.45 7.28 -14.91
CA ALA A 344 -1.33 8.17 -14.61
C ALA A 344 -0.24 7.47 -13.78
N VAL A 345 -0.63 6.70 -12.74
CA VAL A 345 0.34 5.98 -11.92
C VAL A 345 0.95 4.81 -12.70
N LEU A 346 0.18 4.10 -13.52
CA LEU A 346 0.71 3.06 -14.40
C LEU A 346 1.75 3.63 -15.37
N LEU A 347 1.45 4.74 -16.04
CA LEU A 347 2.39 5.42 -16.95
C LEU A 347 3.62 5.96 -16.21
N SER A 348 3.46 6.41 -14.97
CA SER A 348 4.56 6.91 -14.14
C SER A 348 5.63 5.85 -13.83
N LEU A 349 5.30 4.57 -13.97
CA LEU A 349 6.26 3.48 -13.83
C LEU A 349 7.23 3.39 -15.03
N GLN A 350 6.82 3.87 -16.20
CA GLN A 350 7.52 3.71 -17.47
C GLN A 350 8.21 4.99 -17.96
N TRP A 351 8.02 6.10 -17.30
CA TRP A 351 8.61 7.39 -17.66
C TRP A 351 9.68 7.78 -16.64
N GLU A 352 10.91 7.96 -17.09
CA GLU A 352 12.08 8.18 -16.23
C GLU A 352 11.90 9.32 -15.19
N PRO A 353 11.45 10.55 -15.53
CA PRO A 353 11.32 11.62 -14.55
C PRO A 353 10.38 11.27 -13.40
N THR A 354 9.27 10.59 -13.68
CA THR A 354 8.33 10.16 -12.65
C THR A 354 8.85 8.93 -11.90
N HIS A 355 9.55 8.03 -12.58
CA HIS A 355 10.23 6.92 -11.93
C HIS A 355 11.25 7.42 -10.90
N LEU A 356 12.08 8.38 -11.27
CA LEU A 356 13.05 9.04 -10.37
C LEU A 356 12.33 9.76 -9.21
N ALA A 357 11.21 10.45 -9.49
CA ALA A 357 10.43 11.09 -8.44
C ALA A 357 9.92 10.09 -7.38
N TRP A 358 9.54 8.88 -7.77
CA TRP A 358 9.19 7.82 -6.81
C TRP A 358 10.36 7.38 -5.93
N HIS A 359 11.62 7.54 -6.38
CA HIS A 359 12.84 7.03 -5.76
C HIS A 359 13.75 8.14 -5.20
N VAL A 360 13.17 9.28 -4.81
CA VAL A 360 13.95 10.41 -4.26
C VAL A 360 15.01 10.89 -5.25
N PHE A 361 14.68 10.91 -6.53
CA PHE A 361 15.52 11.32 -7.64
C PHE A 361 16.82 10.52 -7.82
N ALA A 362 16.82 9.26 -7.42
CA ALA A 362 17.92 8.33 -7.64
C ALA A 362 17.41 7.02 -8.23
N THR A 363 18.14 6.43 -9.18
CA THR A 363 17.81 5.08 -9.69
C THR A 363 18.21 4.06 -8.64
N PRO A 364 17.27 3.20 -8.18
CA PRO A 364 17.56 2.23 -7.14
C PRO A 364 18.51 1.13 -7.64
N ASN A 365 19.40 0.67 -6.76
CA ASN A 365 20.17 -0.54 -6.99
C ASN A 365 19.29 -1.77 -6.72
N GLY A 366 19.06 -2.61 -7.72
CA GLY A 366 18.12 -3.73 -7.65
C GLY A 366 16.65 -3.30 -7.57
N SER A 367 15.72 -4.22 -7.74
CA SER A 367 14.25 -4.01 -7.66
C SER A 367 13.78 -2.62 -8.13
N PRO A 368 13.80 -2.33 -9.43
CA PRO A 368 13.61 -0.96 -9.93
C PRO A 368 12.18 -0.42 -9.72
N TYR A 369 11.20 -1.28 -9.46
CA TYR A 369 9.78 -0.90 -9.37
C TYR A 369 9.23 -1.03 -7.94
N ARG A 370 9.99 -0.55 -6.94
CA ARG A 370 9.63 -0.65 -5.51
C ARG A 370 8.31 0.04 -5.18
N GLN A 371 7.92 1.07 -5.93
CA GLN A 371 6.68 1.84 -5.76
C GLN A 371 5.41 1.11 -6.22
N THR A 372 5.50 -0.09 -6.79
CA THR A 372 4.34 -0.80 -7.39
C THR A 372 3.25 -1.13 -6.37
N PHE A 373 3.57 -1.27 -5.08
CA PHE A 373 2.55 -1.45 -4.03
C PHE A 373 1.56 -0.28 -3.93
N VAL A 374 1.99 0.93 -4.30
CA VAL A 374 1.12 2.11 -4.36
C VAL A 374 0.08 1.94 -5.46
N LEU A 375 0.50 1.49 -6.66
CA LEU A 375 -0.43 1.16 -7.75
C LEU A 375 -1.40 0.06 -7.32
N ALA A 376 -0.91 -1.01 -6.69
CA ALA A 376 -1.76 -2.09 -6.16
C ALA A 376 -2.85 -1.55 -5.22
N GLY A 377 -2.48 -0.65 -4.31
CA GLY A 377 -3.43 -0.02 -3.40
C GLY A 377 -4.44 0.89 -4.10
N ILE A 378 -4.02 1.66 -5.10
CA ILE A 378 -4.91 2.52 -5.91
C ILE A 378 -5.89 1.65 -6.71
N LEU A 379 -5.45 0.53 -7.29
CA LEU A 379 -6.32 -0.43 -7.97
C LEU A 379 -7.41 -0.96 -7.01
N VAL A 380 -7.03 -1.35 -5.81
CA VAL A 380 -7.97 -1.85 -4.79
C VAL A 380 -8.97 -0.76 -4.36
N ILE A 381 -8.53 0.48 -4.16
CA ILE A 381 -9.42 1.61 -3.81
C ILE A 381 -10.37 1.91 -4.97
N ALA A 382 -9.90 1.86 -6.22
CA ALA A 382 -10.74 2.05 -7.41
C ALA A 382 -11.80 0.94 -7.52
N ALA A 383 -11.40 -0.33 -7.35
CA ALA A 383 -12.32 -1.48 -7.30
C ALA A 383 -13.40 -1.31 -6.22
N TRP A 384 -12.99 -0.91 -5.01
CA TRP A 384 -13.93 -0.62 -3.92
C TRP A 384 -14.89 0.53 -4.26
N THR A 385 -14.38 1.58 -4.91
CA THR A 385 -15.22 2.72 -5.31
C THR A 385 -16.36 2.28 -6.23
N GLY A 386 -16.10 1.35 -7.13
CA GLY A 386 -17.11 0.71 -7.97
C GLY A 386 -18.06 -0.18 -7.15
N LEU A 387 -17.49 -1.14 -6.44
CA LEU A 387 -18.25 -2.15 -5.71
C LEU A 387 -19.16 -1.58 -4.61
N ALA A 388 -18.72 -0.54 -3.94
CA ALA A 388 -19.50 0.15 -2.91
C ALA A 388 -20.71 0.94 -3.48
N ALA A 389 -20.74 1.20 -4.79
CA ALA A 389 -21.91 1.78 -5.49
C ALA A 389 -22.88 0.71 -5.99
N GLY A 390 -22.51 -0.56 -5.87
CA GLY A 390 -23.26 -1.73 -6.35
C GLY A 390 -22.40 -2.57 -7.30
N LEU A 391 -22.84 -3.79 -7.58
CA LEU A 391 -22.16 -4.64 -8.57
C LEU A 391 -22.25 -4.02 -9.97
N PRO A 392 -21.14 -4.00 -10.74
CA PRO A 392 -21.20 -3.58 -12.14
C PRO A 392 -22.14 -4.48 -12.95
N GLY A 393 -22.97 -3.88 -13.81
CA GLY A 393 -23.85 -4.65 -14.69
C GLY A 393 -23.03 -5.51 -15.69
N VAL A 394 -23.68 -6.53 -16.27
CA VAL A 394 -23.07 -7.49 -17.20
C VAL A 394 -22.31 -6.81 -18.34
N ARG A 395 -22.85 -5.74 -18.92
CA ARG A 395 -22.18 -4.99 -19.99
C ARG A 395 -20.87 -4.34 -19.53
N ALA A 396 -20.83 -3.80 -18.30
CA ALA A 396 -19.63 -3.21 -17.75
C ALA A 396 -18.57 -4.27 -17.42
N LEU A 397 -19.01 -5.43 -16.88
CA LEU A 397 -18.12 -6.57 -16.63
C LEU A 397 -17.58 -7.15 -17.94
N ALA A 398 -18.41 -7.30 -18.97
CA ALA A 398 -17.97 -7.77 -20.29
C ALA A 398 -16.95 -6.82 -20.93
N ALA A 399 -17.19 -5.50 -20.85
CA ALA A 399 -16.24 -4.50 -21.33
C ALA A 399 -14.91 -4.56 -20.55
N GLY A 400 -14.97 -4.68 -19.22
CA GLY A 400 -13.79 -4.85 -18.37
C GLY A 400 -13.02 -6.14 -18.68
N ALA A 401 -13.72 -7.25 -18.90
CA ALA A 401 -13.14 -8.51 -19.32
C ALA A 401 -12.45 -8.40 -20.69
N GLY A 402 -13.06 -7.66 -21.64
CA GLY A 402 -12.46 -7.36 -22.93
C GLY A 402 -11.15 -6.58 -22.80
N VAL A 403 -11.07 -5.59 -21.90
CA VAL A 403 -9.82 -4.86 -21.61
C VAL A 403 -8.75 -5.81 -21.03
N LEU A 404 -9.12 -6.67 -20.09
CA LEU A 404 -8.18 -7.66 -19.53
C LEU A 404 -7.73 -8.68 -20.58
N ALA A 405 -8.62 -9.14 -21.43
CA ALA A 405 -8.28 -10.06 -22.52
C ALA A 405 -7.31 -9.40 -23.51
N ALA A 406 -7.51 -8.14 -23.87
CA ALA A 406 -6.58 -7.38 -24.70
C ALA A 406 -5.20 -7.25 -24.04
N ALA A 407 -5.16 -6.93 -22.74
CA ALA A 407 -3.90 -6.89 -21.99
C ALA A 407 -3.20 -8.26 -21.92
N ALA A 408 -3.95 -9.34 -21.70
CA ALA A 408 -3.44 -10.71 -21.70
C ALA A 408 -2.93 -11.14 -23.09
N SER A 409 -3.62 -10.75 -24.17
CA SER A 409 -3.16 -11.01 -25.54
C SER A 409 -1.85 -10.27 -25.84
N TRP A 410 -1.69 -9.05 -25.33
CA TRP A 410 -0.41 -8.33 -25.46
C TRP A 410 0.70 -8.97 -24.63
N ALA A 411 0.35 -9.47 -23.43
CA ALA A 411 1.27 -10.20 -22.57
C ALA A 411 1.83 -11.48 -23.22
N ALA A 412 1.11 -12.11 -24.15
CA ALA A 412 1.57 -13.29 -24.87
C ALA A 412 2.87 -13.05 -25.68
N GLY A 413 3.23 -11.80 -25.96
CA GLY A 413 4.53 -11.43 -26.53
C GLY A 413 5.69 -11.37 -25.53
N SER A 414 5.45 -11.63 -24.25
CA SER A 414 6.46 -11.63 -23.19
C SER A 414 6.92 -13.04 -22.86
N ALA A 415 8.23 -13.24 -22.69
CA ALA A 415 8.79 -14.48 -22.16
C ALA A 415 8.30 -14.79 -20.73
N LEU A 416 7.85 -13.78 -19.99
CA LEU A 416 7.30 -13.95 -18.63
C LEU A 416 5.94 -14.68 -18.63
N ALA A 417 5.22 -14.67 -19.75
CA ALA A 417 3.91 -15.31 -19.88
C ALA A 417 4.02 -16.72 -20.51
N THR A 418 5.15 -17.02 -21.16
CA THR A 418 5.35 -18.27 -21.92
C THR A 418 6.37 -19.22 -21.29
N GLY A 419 7.15 -18.78 -20.32
CA GLY A 419 8.12 -19.57 -19.52
C GLY A 419 7.52 -20.00 -18.22
#